data_168afdc3ac4cebe00af519c3059db940
#
_entry.id   168afdc3ac4cebe00af519c3059db940
#
_cell.length_a   1.000
_cell.length_b   1.000
_cell.length_c   1.000
_cell.angle_alpha   90.00
_cell.angle_beta   90.00
_cell.angle_gamma   90.00
#
_symmetry.space_group_name_H-M   'P 1'
#
loop_
_entity.id
_entity.type
_entity.pdbx_description
1 polymer ?
#
loop_
_entity_poly.entity_id
_entity_poly.type
_entity_poly.pdbx_seq_one_letter_code
_entity_poly.pdbx_strand_id
1 'polypeptide(L)'
;SFTHSNNYGETYFSFVNGQFTTDGGTHQAAFREGILKGVNEFFKKAYSGVDIREGIAGAVAVKLKSPVFESQTKNKLGNTEVRGWIVAEVKSAVVDFLHKNTGTAKKLEERILSNERLRKELNTVKKEAKAAAKKIAIKIHNLKDCKYHLQDGPKGENTTVFITEGQSASGSMVPARDVYTQAIFSLRGKPQNVFGKNKAAIYKNEELYNMMMALGIEDNIENLRYAKIVIATDADHDGFHIRNLLLTFFLNYFEELVSANRVYILETPLFRVRNRKKTRYCYNEKERNAAMEEINNPEVTRFKGLGEISPKEFAQFIGEKIRLIRVNVRYIKNVPETLRFYMGKNTPERRDFIMENLI
;
A
#
# COMPACT_ATOMS: atom_id res chain seq x y z
N SER A 1 -15.70 -21.90 5.48
CA SER A 1 -15.25 -22.05 4.08
C SER A 1 -13.98 -21.25 3.83
N PHE A 2 -13.17 -21.67 2.86
CA PHE A 2 -12.01 -20.91 2.40
C PHE A 2 -11.70 -21.21 0.94
N THR A 3 -10.98 -20.29 0.31
CA THR A 3 -10.42 -20.44 -1.03
C THR A 3 -9.04 -19.77 -1.10
N HIS A 4 -8.33 -19.97 -2.20
CA HIS A 4 -7.08 -19.23 -2.45
C HIS A 4 -7.26 -18.26 -3.60
N SER A 5 -6.73 -17.05 -3.44
CA SER A 5 -6.65 -16.01 -4.45
C SER A 5 -5.19 -15.78 -4.87
N ASN A 6 -4.96 -14.94 -5.86
CA ASN A 6 -3.60 -14.53 -6.26
C ASN A 6 -3.10 -13.31 -5.47
N ASN A 7 -3.84 -12.87 -4.45
CA ASN A 7 -3.41 -11.79 -3.58
C ASN A 7 -2.33 -12.27 -2.60
N TYR A 8 -1.53 -11.34 -2.10
CA TYR A 8 -0.58 -11.61 -1.03
C TYR A 8 -1.27 -11.57 0.33
N GLY A 9 -0.75 -12.38 1.28
CA GLY A 9 -1.24 -12.41 2.65
C GLY A 9 -2.50 -13.24 2.84
N GLU A 10 -3.16 -13.02 3.96
CA GLU A 10 -4.33 -13.78 4.41
C GLU A 10 -5.50 -12.84 4.66
N THR A 11 -6.69 -13.19 4.20
CA THR A 11 -7.93 -12.42 4.47
C THR A 11 -8.94 -13.32 5.16
N TYR A 12 -9.48 -12.88 6.32
CA TYR A 12 -10.48 -13.63 7.06
C TYR A 12 -11.69 -12.78 7.44
N PHE A 13 -12.85 -13.39 7.30
CA PHE A 13 -14.12 -12.87 7.79
C PHE A 13 -14.61 -13.78 8.92
N SER A 14 -14.75 -13.25 10.12
CA SER A 14 -15.12 -14.04 11.28
C SER A 14 -16.35 -13.49 11.99
N PHE A 15 -17.26 -14.39 12.40
CA PHE A 15 -18.54 -14.04 12.97
C PHE A 15 -18.85 -14.90 14.19
N VAL A 16 -19.47 -14.28 15.20
CA VAL A 16 -20.00 -14.94 16.39
C VAL A 16 -21.46 -14.54 16.57
N ASN A 17 -22.39 -15.49 16.54
CA ASN A 17 -23.83 -15.25 16.64
C ASN A 17 -24.34 -14.20 15.64
N GLY A 18 -23.76 -14.14 14.45
CA GLY A 18 -24.08 -13.16 13.41
C GLY A 18 -23.34 -11.81 13.55
N GLN A 19 -22.68 -11.55 14.66
CA GLN A 19 -21.86 -10.35 14.86
C GLN A 19 -20.52 -10.52 14.16
N PHE A 20 -20.13 -9.56 13.31
CA PHE A 20 -18.83 -9.52 12.66
C PHE A 20 -17.74 -9.13 13.69
N THR A 21 -16.70 -9.96 13.78
CA THR A 21 -15.54 -9.72 14.68
C THR A 21 -14.38 -9.21 13.85
N THR A 22 -14.24 -7.87 13.75
CA THR A 22 -13.24 -7.20 12.91
C THR A 22 -11.80 -7.58 13.26
N ASP A 23 -11.54 -7.81 14.53
CA ASP A 23 -10.21 -8.15 15.07
C ASP A 23 -10.06 -9.67 15.28
N GLY A 24 -10.99 -10.45 14.74
CA GLY A 24 -10.98 -11.92 14.83
C GLY A 24 -11.23 -12.45 16.23
N GLY A 25 -10.27 -13.22 16.74
CA GLY A 25 -10.32 -13.85 18.06
C GLY A 25 -10.02 -15.34 18.01
N THR A 26 -10.32 -16.04 19.12
CA THR A 26 -9.98 -17.45 19.32
C THR A 26 -10.55 -18.38 18.25
N HIS A 27 -11.78 -18.12 17.76
CA HIS A 27 -12.42 -18.93 16.71
C HIS A 27 -11.72 -18.77 15.35
N GLN A 28 -11.28 -17.57 14.99
CA GLN A 28 -10.50 -17.34 13.76
C GLN A 28 -9.12 -17.99 13.85
N ALA A 29 -8.44 -17.86 14.99
CA ALA A 29 -7.16 -18.49 15.22
C ALA A 29 -7.28 -20.03 15.15
N ALA A 30 -8.32 -20.59 15.74
CA ALA A 30 -8.62 -22.02 15.68
C ALA A 30 -8.94 -22.51 14.26
N PHE A 31 -9.66 -21.71 13.48
CA PHE A 31 -9.93 -22.00 12.06
C PHE A 31 -8.64 -22.09 11.26
N ARG A 32 -7.73 -21.12 11.41
CA ARG A 32 -6.42 -21.10 10.74
C ARG A 32 -5.57 -22.31 11.14
N GLU A 33 -5.58 -22.69 12.42
CA GLU A 33 -4.87 -23.86 12.94
C GLU A 33 -5.47 -25.16 12.40
N GLY A 34 -6.79 -25.28 12.35
CA GLY A 34 -7.49 -26.44 11.80
C GLY A 34 -7.16 -26.69 10.32
N ILE A 35 -7.13 -25.63 9.49
CA ILE A 35 -6.70 -25.72 8.09
C ILE A 35 -5.26 -26.25 8.01
N LEU A 36 -4.33 -25.68 8.76
CA LEU A 36 -2.94 -26.11 8.78
C LEU A 36 -2.80 -27.60 9.13
N LYS A 37 -3.46 -28.03 10.21
CA LYS A 37 -3.42 -29.42 10.66
C LYS A 37 -4.06 -30.38 9.67
N GLY A 38 -5.20 -30.00 9.07
CA GLY A 38 -5.90 -30.82 8.08
C GLY A 38 -5.10 -31.03 6.81
N VAL A 39 -4.50 -29.97 6.28
CA VAL A 39 -3.63 -30.05 5.10
C VAL A 39 -2.39 -30.91 5.35
N ASN A 40 -1.70 -30.69 6.48
CA ASN A 40 -0.51 -31.45 6.85
C ASN A 40 -0.80 -32.94 7.10
N GLU A 41 -1.94 -33.25 7.70
CA GLU A 41 -2.38 -34.63 7.91
C GLU A 41 -2.70 -35.34 6.58
N PHE A 42 -3.44 -34.68 5.70
CA PHE A 42 -3.79 -35.25 4.41
C PHE A 42 -2.55 -35.56 3.55
N PHE A 43 -1.60 -34.63 3.44
CA PHE A 43 -0.40 -34.83 2.66
C PHE A 43 0.69 -35.63 3.38
N LYS A 44 0.52 -35.91 4.67
CA LYS A 44 1.54 -36.52 5.54
C LYS A 44 2.88 -35.79 5.47
N LYS A 45 2.83 -34.46 5.40
CA LYS A 45 3.97 -33.56 5.28
C LYS A 45 3.81 -32.39 6.24
N ALA A 46 4.93 -31.83 6.74
CA ALA A 46 4.94 -30.67 7.62
C ALA A 46 5.16 -29.37 6.81
N TYR A 47 4.17 -28.98 6.03
CA TYR A 47 4.22 -27.69 5.33
C TYR A 47 4.13 -26.54 6.33
N SER A 48 4.80 -25.42 6.02
CA SER A 48 4.71 -24.20 6.81
C SER A 48 3.31 -23.58 6.69
N GLY A 49 2.77 -23.12 7.83
CA GLY A 49 1.47 -22.45 7.86
C GLY A 49 1.45 -21.20 6.97
N VAL A 50 2.57 -20.51 6.82
CA VAL A 50 2.70 -19.35 5.91
C VAL A 50 2.47 -19.79 4.46
N ASP A 51 3.08 -20.90 4.04
CA ASP A 51 2.97 -21.37 2.65
C ASP A 51 1.57 -21.92 2.31
N ILE A 52 0.90 -22.53 3.30
CA ILE A 52 -0.49 -23.01 3.14
C ILE A 52 -1.44 -21.85 3.04
N ARG A 53 -1.26 -20.80 3.84
CA ARG A 53 -2.24 -19.71 3.97
C ARG A 53 -1.95 -18.51 3.07
N GLU A 54 -0.83 -18.49 2.36
CA GLU A 54 -0.53 -17.39 1.42
C GLU A 54 -1.60 -17.30 0.32
N GLY A 55 -2.26 -16.14 0.24
CA GLY A 55 -3.35 -15.87 -0.67
C GLY A 55 -4.70 -16.46 -0.25
N ILE A 56 -4.85 -16.95 1.00
CA ILE A 56 -6.11 -17.49 1.48
C ILE A 56 -7.14 -16.38 1.72
N ALA A 57 -8.38 -16.64 1.32
CA ALA A 57 -9.56 -15.91 1.74
C ALA A 57 -10.49 -16.88 2.46
N GLY A 58 -10.72 -16.65 3.76
CA GLY A 58 -11.48 -17.56 4.61
C GLY A 58 -12.64 -16.88 5.34
N ALA A 59 -13.68 -17.65 5.65
CA ALA A 59 -14.79 -17.21 6.46
C ALA A 59 -15.14 -18.26 7.50
N VAL A 60 -15.30 -17.84 8.75
CA VAL A 60 -15.73 -18.67 9.87
C VAL A 60 -16.87 -18.00 10.63
N ALA A 61 -17.93 -18.75 10.89
CA ALA A 61 -19.04 -18.30 11.70
C ALA A 61 -19.34 -19.35 12.76
N VAL A 62 -19.44 -18.93 14.01
CA VAL A 62 -19.75 -19.81 15.14
C VAL A 62 -20.97 -19.31 15.91
N LYS A 63 -21.73 -20.25 16.49
CA LYS A 63 -22.82 -19.94 17.41
C LYS A 63 -22.42 -20.41 18.80
N LEU A 64 -22.44 -19.50 19.78
CA LEU A 64 -22.08 -19.77 21.17
C LEU A 64 -23.20 -19.33 22.10
N LYS A 65 -23.47 -20.11 23.15
CA LYS A 65 -24.47 -19.76 24.17
C LYS A 65 -24.04 -18.54 24.98
N SER A 66 -22.75 -18.49 25.33
CA SER A 66 -22.17 -17.45 26.20
C SER A 66 -20.88 -16.90 25.59
N PRO A 67 -20.95 -16.05 24.57
CA PRO A 67 -19.75 -15.46 23.98
C PRO A 67 -19.13 -14.42 24.92
N VAL A 68 -17.82 -14.52 25.15
CA VAL A 68 -17.03 -13.56 25.89
C VAL A 68 -16.14 -12.79 24.91
N PHE A 69 -16.26 -11.49 24.89
CA PHE A 69 -15.47 -10.61 24.01
C PHE A 69 -14.43 -9.84 24.84
N GLU A 70 -13.30 -9.49 24.23
CA GLU A 70 -12.25 -8.72 24.89
C GLU A 70 -12.65 -7.25 25.18
N SER A 71 -13.66 -6.74 24.47
CA SER A 71 -14.14 -5.35 24.63
C SER A 71 -15.65 -5.22 24.42
N GLN A 72 -16.22 -4.11 24.87
CA GLN A 72 -17.63 -3.75 24.68
C GLN A 72 -18.02 -3.65 23.19
N THR A 73 -17.09 -3.35 22.30
CA THR A 73 -17.30 -3.26 20.85
C THR A 73 -17.49 -4.61 20.19
N LYS A 74 -17.24 -5.71 20.90
CA LYS A 74 -17.40 -7.10 20.42
C LYS A 74 -16.59 -7.44 19.16
N ASN A 75 -15.47 -6.77 18.97
CA ASN A 75 -14.63 -6.93 17.77
C ASN A 75 -13.77 -8.20 17.82
N LYS A 76 -13.52 -8.78 19.01
CA LYS A 76 -12.63 -9.92 19.20
C LYS A 76 -13.18 -10.90 20.21
N LEU A 77 -13.28 -12.17 19.80
CA LEU A 77 -13.73 -13.26 20.70
C LEU A 77 -12.60 -13.74 21.60
N GLY A 78 -12.88 -13.82 22.91
CA GLY A 78 -11.94 -14.26 23.93
C GLY A 78 -12.10 -15.71 24.41
N ASN A 79 -13.20 -16.41 24.09
CA ASN A 79 -13.50 -17.77 24.55
C ASN A 79 -12.42 -18.77 24.15
N THR A 80 -11.57 -19.22 25.09
CA THR A 80 -10.47 -20.16 24.79
C THR A 80 -10.95 -21.59 24.63
N GLU A 81 -12.04 -21.98 25.29
CA GLU A 81 -12.65 -23.30 25.23
C GLU A 81 -13.14 -23.74 23.85
N VAL A 82 -13.43 -22.77 22.98
CA VAL A 82 -13.90 -23.09 21.61
C VAL A 82 -12.79 -23.60 20.70
N ARG A 83 -11.53 -23.36 21.04
CA ARG A 83 -10.38 -23.67 20.18
C ARG A 83 -10.28 -25.15 19.85
N GLY A 84 -10.41 -26.02 20.86
CA GLY A 84 -10.20 -27.46 20.71
C GLY A 84 -11.16 -28.07 19.68
N TRP A 85 -12.45 -27.84 19.85
CA TRP A 85 -13.45 -28.42 18.96
C TRP A 85 -13.43 -27.80 17.57
N ILE A 86 -13.22 -26.47 17.42
CA ILE A 86 -13.11 -25.83 16.10
C ILE A 86 -11.91 -26.40 15.32
N VAL A 87 -10.75 -26.55 15.97
CA VAL A 87 -9.56 -27.15 15.34
C VAL A 87 -9.87 -28.56 14.86
N ALA A 88 -10.52 -29.38 15.69
CA ALA A 88 -10.85 -30.77 15.36
C ALA A 88 -11.82 -30.85 14.16
N GLU A 89 -12.91 -30.10 14.21
CA GLU A 89 -13.93 -30.07 13.15
C GLU A 89 -13.37 -29.57 11.82
N VAL A 90 -12.64 -28.45 11.84
CA VAL A 90 -12.03 -27.87 10.64
C VAL A 90 -10.99 -28.82 10.04
N LYS A 91 -10.17 -29.44 10.88
CA LYS A 91 -9.16 -30.43 10.48
C LYS A 91 -9.84 -31.60 9.78
N SER A 92 -10.84 -32.23 10.40
CA SER A 92 -11.59 -33.34 9.84
C SER A 92 -12.25 -32.98 8.51
N ALA A 93 -12.95 -31.86 8.48
CA ALA A 93 -13.61 -31.38 7.27
C ALA A 93 -12.63 -31.12 6.10
N VAL A 94 -11.43 -30.60 6.36
CA VAL A 94 -10.40 -30.39 5.36
C VAL A 94 -9.87 -31.72 4.82
N VAL A 95 -9.57 -32.67 5.70
CA VAL A 95 -9.09 -34.01 5.31
C VAL A 95 -10.14 -34.71 4.44
N ASP A 96 -11.40 -34.73 4.89
CA ASP A 96 -12.51 -35.35 4.14
C ASP A 96 -12.73 -34.69 2.77
N PHE A 97 -12.69 -33.36 2.73
CA PHE A 97 -12.83 -32.63 1.47
C PHE A 97 -11.72 -32.97 0.47
N LEU A 98 -10.49 -33.00 0.93
CA LEU A 98 -9.35 -33.28 0.06
C LEU A 98 -9.34 -34.73 -0.43
N HIS A 99 -9.80 -35.70 0.38
CA HIS A 99 -9.99 -37.07 -0.06
C HIS A 99 -11.09 -37.21 -1.15
N LYS A 100 -12.17 -36.47 -1.00
CA LYS A 100 -13.28 -36.45 -1.99
C LYS A 100 -12.93 -35.70 -3.28
N ASN A 101 -11.97 -34.75 -3.22
CA ASN A 101 -11.64 -33.83 -4.31
C ASN A 101 -10.14 -33.86 -4.64
N THR A 102 -9.66 -35.01 -5.15
CA THR A 102 -8.23 -35.23 -5.42
C THR A 102 -7.63 -34.24 -6.41
N GLY A 103 -8.40 -33.77 -7.41
CA GLY A 103 -7.95 -32.73 -8.33
C GLY A 103 -7.69 -31.40 -7.64
N THR A 104 -8.53 -31.02 -6.66
CA THR A 104 -8.35 -29.84 -5.84
C THR A 104 -7.14 -30.02 -4.90
N ALA A 105 -6.98 -31.19 -4.32
CA ALA A 105 -5.83 -31.50 -3.48
C ALA A 105 -4.50 -31.33 -4.23
N LYS A 106 -4.42 -31.83 -5.46
CA LYS A 106 -3.23 -31.66 -6.30
C LYS A 106 -2.91 -30.17 -6.57
N LYS A 107 -3.90 -29.40 -6.96
CA LYS A 107 -3.76 -27.94 -7.18
C LYS A 107 -3.31 -27.21 -5.91
N LEU A 108 -3.84 -27.61 -4.74
CA LEU A 108 -3.44 -27.05 -3.46
C LEU A 108 -1.98 -27.37 -3.15
N GLU A 109 -1.52 -28.62 -3.36
CA GLU A 109 -0.13 -28.99 -3.15
C GLU A 109 0.82 -28.22 -4.06
N GLU A 110 0.49 -28.12 -5.36
CA GLU A 110 1.28 -27.34 -6.34
C GLU A 110 1.42 -25.89 -5.89
N ARG A 111 0.33 -25.30 -5.37
CA ARG A 111 0.35 -23.94 -4.85
C ARG A 111 1.21 -23.79 -3.60
N ILE A 112 1.08 -24.69 -2.64
CA ILE A 112 1.89 -24.69 -1.42
C ILE A 112 3.39 -24.77 -1.77
N LEU A 113 3.76 -25.66 -2.66
CA LEU A 113 5.15 -25.80 -3.13
C LEU A 113 5.66 -24.56 -3.87
N SER A 114 4.79 -23.91 -4.65
CA SER A 114 5.11 -22.64 -5.29
C SER A 114 5.34 -21.54 -4.27
N ASN A 115 4.46 -21.41 -3.26
CA ASN A 115 4.59 -20.43 -2.19
C ASN A 115 5.88 -20.65 -1.39
N GLU A 116 6.21 -21.92 -1.07
CA GLU A 116 7.46 -22.27 -0.37
C GLU A 116 8.69 -21.83 -1.17
N ARG A 117 8.72 -22.10 -2.50
CA ARG A 117 9.83 -21.67 -3.36
C ARG A 117 9.96 -20.15 -3.37
N LEU A 118 8.85 -19.43 -3.57
CA LEU A 118 8.84 -17.96 -3.58
C LEU A 118 9.30 -17.38 -2.24
N ARG A 119 8.86 -17.96 -1.11
CA ARG A 119 9.29 -17.55 0.23
C ARG A 119 10.78 -17.77 0.44
N LYS A 120 11.31 -18.93 0.04
CA LYS A 120 12.75 -19.23 0.15
C LYS A 120 13.58 -18.29 -0.74
N GLU A 121 13.17 -18.06 -1.98
CA GLU A 121 13.82 -17.10 -2.88
C GLU A 121 13.80 -15.68 -2.28
N LEU A 122 12.63 -15.23 -1.81
CA LEU A 122 12.48 -13.92 -1.18
C LEU A 122 13.40 -13.76 0.03
N ASN A 123 13.47 -14.76 0.90
CA ASN A 123 14.34 -14.73 2.09
C ASN A 123 15.83 -14.67 1.71
N THR A 124 16.25 -15.37 0.66
CA THR A 124 17.63 -15.31 0.16
C THR A 124 17.95 -13.90 -0.35
N VAL A 125 17.11 -13.37 -1.26
CA VAL A 125 17.30 -12.03 -1.84
C VAL A 125 17.25 -10.95 -0.74
N LYS A 126 16.34 -11.08 0.22
CA LYS A 126 16.24 -10.18 1.39
C LYS A 126 17.51 -10.22 2.24
N LYS A 127 18.07 -11.41 2.50
CA LYS A 127 19.31 -11.57 3.26
C LYS A 127 20.50 -10.96 2.52
N GLU A 128 20.59 -11.16 1.21
CA GLU A 128 21.62 -10.57 0.37
C GLU A 128 21.52 -9.03 0.35
N ALA A 129 20.32 -8.49 0.16
CA ALA A 129 20.06 -7.04 0.21
C ALA A 129 20.45 -6.44 1.56
N LYS A 130 20.05 -7.08 2.68
CA LYS A 130 20.43 -6.65 4.04
C LYS A 130 21.95 -6.73 4.28
N ALA A 131 22.62 -7.75 3.71
CA ALA A 131 24.08 -7.87 3.83
C ALA A 131 24.80 -6.80 3.00
N ALA A 132 24.33 -6.51 1.79
CA ALA A 132 24.84 -5.41 0.97
C ALA A 132 24.62 -4.07 1.67
N ALA A 133 23.45 -3.88 2.23
CA ALA A 133 23.08 -2.70 2.98
C ALA A 133 23.94 -2.49 4.24
N LYS A 134 24.31 -3.52 4.98
CA LYS A 134 25.23 -3.43 6.15
C LYS A 134 26.67 -3.06 5.77
N LYS A 135 27.11 -3.40 4.56
CA LYS A 135 28.47 -3.04 4.07
C LYS A 135 28.59 -1.56 3.70
N ILE A 136 27.49 -0.92 3.35
CA ILE A 136 27.39 0.51 3.10
C ILE A 136 26.69 1.05 4.35
N ALA A 137 27.36 1.83 5.21
CA ALA A 137 26.73 2.48 6.38
C ALA A 137 25.53 3.31 5.86
N ILE A 138 24.29 2.78 6.02
CA ILE A 138 23.15 3.22 5.23
C ILE A 138 22.60 4.49 5.81
N LYS A 139 23.10 5.58 5.34
CA LYS A 139 22.35 6.79 5.18
C LYS A 139 21.57 6.63 3.88
N ILE A 140 20.24 6.54 3.95
CA ILE A 140 19.40 6.55 2.75
C ILE A 140 19.61 7.91 2.09
N HIS A 141 20.47 7.97 1.07
CA HIS A 141 20.96 9.24 0.50
C HIS A 141 19.84 10.11 -0.04
N ASN A 142 18.75 9.49 -0.49
CA ASN A 142 17.60 10.16 -1.09
C ASN A 142 16.55 10.61 -0.07
N LEU A 143 16.74 10.31 1.22
CA LEU A 143 15.82 10.70 2.29
C LEU A 143 16.36 11.94 3.02
N LYS A 144 15.58 13.01 3.02
CA LYS A 144 15.70 14.14 3.95
C LYS A 144 14.67 13.93 5.04
N ASP A 145 15.08 13.21 6.08
CA ASP A 145 14.18 12.76 7.15
C ASP A 145 13.65 13.91 8.02
N CYS A 146 12.59 13.66 8.75
CA CYS A 146 12.06 14.53 9.79
C CYS A 146 12.45 14.02 11.18
N LYS A 147 12.23 14.85 12.19
CA LYS A 147 12.65 14.56 13.56
C LYS A 147 11.71 13.57 14.26
N TYR A 148 10.39 13.70 14.03
CA TYR A 148 9.39 12.82 14.63
C TYR A 148 8.92 11.76 13.63
N HIS A 149 8.54 10.61 14.16
CA HIS A 149 7.99 9.49 13.41
C HIS A 149 6.67 9.03 14.04
N LEU A 150 5.92 8.17 13.34
CA LEU A 150 4.59 7.73 13.78
C LEU A 150 4.60 7.13 15.20
N GLN A 151 5.72 6.51 15.59
CA GLN A 151 5.88 5.89 16.91
C GLN A 151 6.10 6.91 18.04
N ASP A 152 6.30 8.20 17.74
CA ASP A 152 6.54 9.26 18.74
C ASP A 152 5.23 9.81 19.36
N GLY A 153 4.15 9.01 19.34
CA GLY A 153 2.87 9.36 19.93
C GLY A 153 2.21 10.55 19.22
N PRO A 154 1.59 11.50 19.97
CA PRO A 154 0.83 12.60 19.37
C PRO A 154 1.63 13.46 18.39
N LYS A 155 2.96 13.57 18.56
CA LYS A 155 3.84 14.31 17.64
C LYS A 155 4.00 13.57 16.31
N GLY A 156 3.91 12.24 16.33
CA GLY A 156 4.02 11.38 15.16
C GLY A 156 2.78 11.37 14.26
N GLU A 157 1.60 11.67 14.79
CA GLU A 157 0.32 11.61 14.06
C GLU A 157 0.23 12.58 12.86
N ASN A 158 1.03 13.65 12.88
CA ASN A 158 1.08 14.64 11.82
C ASN A 158 2.26 14.45 10.86
N THR A 159 3.07 13.40 11.05
CA THR A 159 4.23 13.15 10.21
C THR A 159 3.85 12.79 8.77
N THR A 160 4.59 13.34 7.83
CA THR A 160 4.34 13.18 6.40
C THR A 160 5.65 12.94 5.67
N VAL A 161 5.70 11.92 4.81
CA VAL A 161 6.79 11.77 3.85
C VAL A 161 6.28 12.11 2.45
N PHE A 162 6.97 13.00 1.76
CA PHE A 162 6.73 13.31 0.36
C PHE A 162 7.68 12.50 -0.52
N ILE A 163 7.13 11.73 -1.45
CA ILE A 163 7.90 11.01 -2.48
C ILE A 163 7.90 11.89 -3.72
N THR A 164 9.06 12.42 -4.09
CA THR A 164 9.23 13.34 -5.21
C THR A 164 9.87 12.67 -6.42
N GLU A 165 9.60 13.19 -7.62
CA GLU A 165 10.10 12.67 -8.88
C GLU A 165 11.62 12.70 -9.00
N GLY A 166 12.29 13.67 -8.33
CA GLY A 166 13.73 13.81 -8.39
C GLY A 166 14.26 14.95 -7.53
N GLN A 167 15.55 15.20 -7.66
CA GLN A 167 16.23 16.23 -6.86
C GLN A 167 15.76 17.66 -7.22
N SER A 168 15.32 17.90 -8.43
CA SER A 168 14.82 19.22 -8.86
C SER A 168 13.54 19.59 -8.08
N ALA A 169 12.57 18.69 -8.05
CA ALA A 169 11.34 18.88 -7.27
C ALA A 169 11.63 18.99 -5.76
N SER A 170 12.51 18.15 -5.23
CA SER A 170 12.91 18.19 -3.82
C SER A 170 13.68 19.45 -3.44
N GLY A 171 14.39 20.06 -4.38
CA GLY A 171 15.15 21.29 -4.18
C GLY A 171 14.32 22.45 -3.66
N SER A 172 13.09 22.59 -4.16
CA SER A 172 12.13 23.60 -3.67
C SER A 172 11.43 23.18 -2.36
N MET A 173 11.17 21.88 -2.17
CA MET A 173 10.46 21.36 -1.01
C MET A 173 11.33 21.27 0.25
N VAL A 174 12.61 20.86 0.12
CA VAL A 174 13.52 20.66 1.27
C VAL A 174 13.67 21.92 2.13
N PRO A 175 13.89 23.13 1.57
CA PRO A 175 13.96 24.35 2.38
C PRO A 175 12.60 24.80 2.94
N ALA A 176 11.50 24.36 2.31
CA ALA A 176 10.14 24.77 2.65
C ALA A 176 9.48 23.91 3.73
N ARG A 177 9.99 22.69 3.95
CA ARG A 177 9.35 21.71 4.84
C ARG A 177 9.48 22.04 6.32
N ASP A 178 8.53 21.58 7.10
CA ASP A 178 8.72 21.47 8.55
C ASP A 178 9.66 20.30 8.86
N VAL A 179 10.85 20.61 9.40
CA VAL A 179 11.88 19.61 9.73
C VAL A 179 11.49 18.65 10.85
N TYR A 180 10.47 18.98 11.63
CA TYR A 180 10.00 18.14 12.72
C TYR A 180 9.06 17.04 12.25
N THR A 181 8.19 17.33 11.28
CA THR A 181 7.08 16.45 10.88
C THR A 181 7.07 16.07 9.41
N GLN A 182 7.91 16.72 8.56
CA GLN A 182 7.90 16.48 7.12
C GLN A 182 9.23 15.94 6.61
N ALA A 183 9.20 14.76 6.05
CA ALA A 183 10.33 14.12 5.36
C ALA A 183 10.13 14.17 3.83
N ILE A 184 11.24 14.14 3.10
CA ILE A 184 11.24 14.10 1.64
C ILE A 184 12.12 12.95 1.17
N PHE A 185 11.54 12.05 0.37
CA PHE A 185 12.23 10.99 -0.34
C PHE A 185 12.25 11.31 -1.83
N SER A 186 13.44 11.51 -2.40
CA SER A 186 13.61 11.87 -3.80
C SER A 186 13.97 10.65 -4.63
N LEU A 187 13.13 10.30 -5.61
CA LEU A 187 13.42 9.26 -6.59
C LEU A 187 14.63 9.67 -7.47
N ARG A 188 15.39 8.70 -7.94
CA ARG A 188 16.50 8.91 -8.90
C ARG A 188 16.08 8.72 -10.36
N GLY A 189 14.80 8.75 -10.62
CA GLY A 189 14.21 8.54 -11.93
C GLY A 189 12.90 7.77 -11.87
N LYS A 190 12.42 7.30 -13.01
CA LYS A 190 11.17 6.52 -13.07
C LYS A 190 11.33 5.19 -12.36
N PRO A 191 10.51 4.87 -11.34
CA PRO A 191 10.56 3.58 -10.69
C PRO A 191 10.15 2.46 -11.64
N GLN A 192 10.63 1.25 -11.38
CA GLN A 192 10.29 0.09 -12.18
C GLN A 192 8.79 -0.23 -12.07
N ASN A 193 8.15 -0.56 -13.21
CA ASN A 193 6.82 -1.15 -13.18
C ASN A 193 6.88 -2.54 -12.53
N VAL A 194 6.19 -2.69 -11.41
CA VAL A 194 6.16 -3.91 -10.59
C VAL A 194 4.91 -4.75 -10.80
N PHE A 195 4.01 -4.35 -11.68
CA PHE A 195 2.83 -5.14 -11.99
C PHE A 195 3.20 -6.55 -12.47
N GLY A 196 2.59 -7.55 -11.88
CA GLY A 196 2.85 -8.97 -12.19
C GLY A 196 4.21 -9.50 -11.73
N LYS A 197 4.97 -8.73 -10.93
CA LYS A 197 6.23 -9.18 -10.31
C LYS A 197 5.98 -9.60 -8.86
N ASN A 198 6.79 -10.53 -8.35
CA ASN A 198 6.78 -10.92 -6.94
C ASN A 198 7.54 -9.89 -6.06
N LYS A 199 7.38 -9.97 -4.74
CA LYS A 199 8.08 -9.07 -3.79
C LYS A 199 9.62 -9.11 -3.91
N ALA A 200 10.21 -10.20 -4.42
CA ALA A 200 11.66 -10.26 -4.65
C ALA A 200 12.15 -9.18 -5.64
N ALA A 201 11.28 -8.72 -6.54
CA ALA A 201 11.61 -7.63 -7.44
C ALA A 201 11.93 -6.30 -6.71
N ILE A 202 11.30 -6.05 -5.57
CA ILE A 202 11.57 -4.86 -4.74
C ILE A 202 13.01 -4.93 -4.21
N TYR A 203 13.41 -6.08 -3.65
CA TYR A 203 14.75 -6.24 -3.06
C TYR A 203 15.87 -6.22 -4.10
N LYS A 204 15.58 -6.57 -5.36
CA LYS A 204 16.52 -6.50 -6.49
C LYS A 204 16.63 -5.08 -7.07
N ASN A 205 15.69 -4.20 -6.77
CA ASN A 205 15.68 -2.82 -7.24
C ASN A 205 16.06 -1.86 -6.11
N GLU A 206 17.24 -1.25 -6.21
CA GLU A 206 17.80 -0.37 -5.17
C GLU A 206 16.83 0.76 -4.78
N GLU A 207 16.18 1.39 -5.75
CA GLU A 207 15.30 2.53 -5.53
C GLU A 207 14.04 2.13 -4.74
N LEU A 208 13.38 1.05 -5.16
CA LEU A 208 12.19 0.53 -4.48
C LEU A 208 12.54 -0.01 -3.09
N TYR A 209 13.71 -0.64 -2.96
CA TYR A 209 14.20 -1.13 -1.67
C TYR A 209 14.48 0.04 -0.72
N ASN A 210 15.19 1.08 -1.17
CA ASN A 210 15.46 2.27 -0.37
C ASN A 210 14.18 3.00 0.04
N MET A 211 13.19 3.07 -0.86
CA MET A 211 11.87 3.65 -0.54
C MET A 211 11.15 2.83 0.54
N MET A 212 11.14 1.52 0.42
CA MET A 212 10.53 0.61 1.41
C MET A 212 11.21 0.75 2.77
N MET A 213 12.54 0.83 2.81
CA MET A 213 13.33 1.08 4.02
C MET A 213 13.05 2.46 4.62
N ALA A 214 12.98 3.50 3.79
CA ALA A 214 12.65 4.85 4.23
C ALA A 214 11.28 4.93 4.90
N LEU A 215 10.30 4.20 4.35
CA LEU A 215 8.94 4.11 4.90
C LEU A 215 8.85 3.22 6.14
N GLY A 216 9.81 2.33 6.39
CA GLY A 216 9.80 1.38 7.51
C GLY A 216 8.84 0.20 7.30
N ILE A 217 8.50 -0.15 6.06
CA ILE A 217 7.51 -1.19 5.71
C ILE A 217 8.14 -2.48 5.20
N GLU A 218 9.43 -2.70 5.46
CA GLU A 218 10.15 -3.88 4.97
C GLU A 218 9.58 -5.19 5.53
N ASP A 219 9.44 -5.25 6.85
CA ASP A 219 9.02 -6.47 7.54
C ASP A 219 7.49 -6.53 7.71
N ASN A 220 6.89 -5.43 8.14
CA ASN A 220 5.45 -5.30 8.25
C ASN A 220 5.06 -3.80 8.21
N ILE A 221 3.78 -3.51 7.94
CA ILE A 221 3.24 -2.14 7.89
C ILE A 221 3.11 -1.50 9.28
N GLU A 222 3.16 -2.26 10.37
CA GLU A 222 3.11 -1.75 11.74
C GLU A 222 4.33 -0.89 12.09
N ASN A 223 5.44 -1.11 11.36
CA ASN A 223 6.67 -0.33 11.51
C ASN A 223 6.68 0.95 10.64
N LEU A 224 5.54 1.30 10.03
CA LEU A 224 5.41 2.52 9.22
C LEU A 224 5.90 3.74 10.00
N ARG A 225 6.82 4.50 9.40
CA ARG A 225 7.47 5.63 10.08
C ARG A 225 6.68 6.94 10.03
N TYR A 226 5.79 7.09 9.05
CA TYR A 226 5.07 8.35 8.80
C TYR A 226 3.57 8.13 8.79
N ALA A 227 2.81 9.06 9.35
CA ALA A 227 1.37 8.99 9.36
C ALA A 227 0.75 9.12 7.95
N LYS A 228 1.41 9.88 7.07
CA LYS A 228 0.97 10.09 5.69
C LYS A 228 2.13 9.86 4.71
N ILE A 229 1.84 9.16 3.62
CA ILE A 229 2.72 8.97 2.47
C ILE A 229 2.11 9.79 1.33
N VAL A 230 2.81 10.79 0.83
CA VAL A 230 2.30 11.73 -0.15
C VAL A 230 3.14 11.64 -1.43
N ILE A 231 2.51 11.25 -2.52
CA ILE A 231 3.12 11.24 -3.85
C ILE A 231 3.09 12.67 -4.39
N ALA A 232 4.26 13.27 -4.60
CA ALA A 232 4.46 14.63 -5.07
C ALA A 232 5.24 14.61 -6.38
N THR A 233 4.51 14.55 -7.50
CA THR A 233 5.06 14.51 -8.86
C THR A 233 4.67 15.76 -9.63
N ASP A 234 5.44 16.09 -10.66
CA ASP A 234 5.15 17.17 -11.58
C ASP A 234 3.79 16.99 -12.29
N ALA A 235 3.22 18.09 -12.76
CA ALA A 235 1.91 18.08 -13.44
C ALA A 235 2.09 17.89 -14.97
N ASP A 236 3.01 17.03 -15.37
CA ASP A 236 3.29 16.67 -16.76
C ASP A 236 3.12 15.16 -17.02
N HIS A 237 3.39 14.72 -18.24
CA HIS A 237 3.24 13.31 -18.63
C HIS A 237 4.16 12.38 -17.86
N ASP A 238 5.38 12.82 -17.55
CA ASP A 238 6.37 12.03 -16.80
C ASP A 238 5.95 11.89 -15.34
N GLY A 239 5.52 12.97 -14.71
CA GLY A 239 4.97 12.96 -13.36
C GLY A 239 3.72 12.10 -13.21
N PHE A 240 2.80 12.13 -14.18
CA PHE A 240 1.65 11.21 -14.20
C PHE A 240 2.08 9.74 -14.32
N HIS A 241 3.10 9.46 -15.14
CA HIS A 241 3.63 8.10 -15.28
C HIS A 241 4.26 7.62 -13.97
N ILE A 242 5.11 8.43 -13.33
CA ILE A 242 5.75 8.11 -12.05
C ILE A 242 4.69 7.89 -10.97
N ARG A 243 3.66 8.73 -10.91
CA ARG A 243 2.50 8.57 -10.02
C ARG A 243 1.85 7.20 -10.19
N ASN A 244 1.58 6.79 -11.41
CA ASN A 244 0.96 5.50 -11.71
C ASN A 244 1.87 4.31 -11.32
N LEU A 245 3.18 4.42 -11.50
CA LEU A 245 4.14 3.42 -11.07
C LEU A 245 4.18 3.28 -9.53
N LEU A 246 4.16 4.40 -8.81
CA LEU A 246 4.09 4.41 -7.35
C LEU A 246 2.76 3.86 -6.83
N LEU A 247 1.63 4.24 -7.44
CA LEU A 247 0.33 3.67 -7.11
C LEU A 247 0.32 2.16 -7.33
N THR A 248 0.92 1.69 -8.42
CA THR A 248 1.06 0.26 -8.71
C THR A 248 1.88 -0.44 -7.63
N PHE A 249 2.98 0.16 -7.16
CA PHE A 249 3.78 -0.37 -6.06
C PHE A 249 2.95 -0.53 -4.78
N PHE A 250 2.23 0.51 -4.36
CA PHE A 250 1.41 0.45 -3.15
C PHE A 250 0.23 -0.53 -3.30
N LEU A 251 -0.50 -0.49 -4.39
CA LEU A 251 -1.66 -1.35 -4.61
C LEU A 251 -1.28 -2.84 -4.81
N ASN A 252 -0.10 -3.12 -5.38
CA ASN A 252 0.32 -4.50 -5.63
C ASN A 252 0.92 -5.19 -4.39
N TYR A 253 1.58 -4.43 -3.50
CA TYR A 253 2.32 -5.02 -2.38
C TYR A 253 1.90 -4.53 -1.00
N PHE A 254 1.27 -3.38 -0.91
CA PHE A 254 0.93 -2.68 0.34
C PHE A 254 -0.47 -2.07 0.28
N GLU A 255 -1.44 -2.82 -0.28
CA GLU A 255 -2.84 -2.38 -0.39
C GLU A 255 -3.42 -1.99 0.97
N GLU A 256 -2.95 -2.63 2.05
CA GLU A 256 -3.32 -2.31 3.42
C GLU A 256 -3.03 -0.85 3.80
N LEU A 257 -1.93 -0.24 3.30
CA LEU A 257 -1.63 1.18 3.52
C LEU A 257 -2.65 2.09 2.83
N VAL A 258 -3.08 1.70 1.63
CA VAL A 258 -4.13 2.43 0.89
C VAL A 258 -5.46 2.31 1.61
N SER A 259 -5.82 1.11 2.04
CA SER A 259 -7.06 0.82 2.78
C SER A 259 -7.09 1.52 4.15
N ALA A 260 -5.93 1.63 4.81
CA ALA A 260 -5.75 2.39 6.06
C ALA A 260 -5.70 3.92 5.85
N ASN A 261 -5.94 4.41 4.63
CA ASN A 261 -5.92 5.83 4.29
C ASN A 261 -4.57 6.51 4.58
N ARG A 262 -3.46 5.83 4.31
CA ARG A 262 -2.10 6.37 4.52
C ARG A 262 -1.48 6.98 3.26
N VAL A 263 -2.02 6.70 2.06
CA VAL A 263 -1.45 7.12 0.78
C VAL A 263 -2.28 8.24 0.15
N TYR A 264 -1.58 9.29 -0.26
CA TYR A 264 -2.16 10.51 -0.83
C TYR A 264 -1.37 10.98 -2.04
N ILE A 265 -2.00 11.83 -2.85
CA ILE A 265 -1.38 12.58 -3.94
C ILE A 265 -1.40 14.05 -3.56
N LEU A 266 -0.27 14.74 -3.68
CA LEU A 266 -0.19 16.19 -3.50
C LEU A 266 -0.82 16.90 -4.70
N GLU A 267 -1.78 17.76 -4.46
CA GLU A 267 -2.30 18.69 -5.45
C GLU A 267 -1.55 20.02 -5.32
N THR A 268 -0.83 20.40 -6.37
CA THR A 268 -0.09 21.67 -6.44
C THR A 268 -0.74 22.62 -7.44
N PRO A 269 -0.60 23.94 -7.27
CA PRO A 269 -1.19 24.89 -8.21
C PRO A 269 -0.53 24.75 -9.59
N LEU A 270 -1.37 24.81 -10.61
CA LEU A 270 -0.93 24.82 -12.02
C LEU A 270 -0.64 26.23 -12.53
N PHE A 271 -1.25 27.24 -11.91
CA PHE A 271 -1.09 28.64 -12.33
C PHE A 271 -0.91 29.55 -11.12
N ARG A 272 -0.09 30.59 -11.33
CA ARG A 272 -0.03 31.77 -10.47
C ARG A 272 -0.51 32.96 -11.26
N VAL A 273 -1.57 33.61 -10.79
CA VAL A 273 -2.12 34.88 -11.32
C VAL A 273 -1.82 35.98 -10.31
N ARG A 274 -1.06 36.99 -10.70
CA ARG A 274 -0.62 38.04 -9.77
C ARG A 274 -0.57 39.41 -10.41
N ASN A 275 -0.62 40.43 -9.59
CA ASN A 275 -0.15 41.78 -9.87
C ASN A 275 0.71 42.27 -8.66
N ARG A 276 1.07 43.54 -8.64
CA ARG A 276 1.89 44.13 -7.54
C ARG A 276 1.22 44.06 -6.16
N LYS A 277 -0.12 43.91 -6.10
CA LYS A 277 -0.90 43.97 -4.83
C LYS A 277 -1.47 42.61 -4.42
N LYS A 278 -1.73 41.69 -5.38
CA LYS A 278 -2.47 40.46 -5.13
C LYS A 278 -1.86 39.29 -5.89
N THR A 279 -1.81 38.13 -5.24
CA THR A 279 -1.40 36.85 -5.86
C THR A 279 -2.45 35.81 -5.59
N ARG A 280 -2.87 35.08 -6.61
CA ARG A 280 -3.77 33.92 -6.54
C ARG A 280 -3.06 32.71 -7.14
N TYR A 281 -3.15 31.57 -6.45
CA TYR A 281 -2.70 30.28 -6.97
C TYR A 281 -3.93 29.48 -7.38
N CYS A 282 -3.90 28.96 -8.60
CA CYS A 282 -5.04 28.30 -9.24
C CYS A 282 -4.66 26.87 -9.63
N TYR A 283 -5.54 25.94 -9.34
CA TYR A 283 -5.32 24.50 -9.51
C TYR A 283 -5.93 23.95 -10.81
N ASN A 284 -6.74 24.77 -11.48
CA ASN A 284 -7.36 24.46 -12.76
C ASN A 284 -7.61 25.74 -13.57
N GLU A 285 -8.05 25.56 -14.81
CA GLU A 285 -8.31 26.68 -15.71
C GLU A 285 -9.49 27.57 -15.28
N LYS A 286 -10.50 26.99 -14.63
CA LYS A 286 -11.65 27.76 -14.12
C LYS A 286 -11.19 28.73 -13.03
N GLU A 287 -10.38 28.24 -12.08
CA GLU A 287 -9.80 29.11 -11.03
C GLU A 287 -8.88 30.19 -11.62
N ARG A 288 -8.08 29.84 -12.64
CA ARG A 288 -7.24 30.80 -13.37
C ARG A 288 -8.07 31.91 -14.01
N ASN A 289 -9.11 31.54 -14.75
CA ASN A 289 -9.94 32.51 -15.47
C ASN A 289 -10.65 33.47 -14.48
N ALA A 290 -11.23 32.92 -13.41
CA ALA A 290 -11.82 33.74 -12.35
C ALA A 290 -10.80 34.67 -11.66
N ALA A 291 -9.57 34.21 -11.46
CA ALA A 291 -8.51 35.05 -10.89
C ALA A 291 -8.06 36.16 -11.87
N MET A 292 -8.08 35.90 -13.17
CA MET A 292 -7.77 36.90 -14.22
C MET A 292 -8.84 38.01 -14.27
N GLU A 293 -10.10 37.68 -14.04
CA GLU A 293 -11.18 38.68 -13.97
C GLU A 293 -11.09 39.51 -12.68
N GLU A 294 -10.64 38.91 -11.57
CA GLU A 294 -10.56 39.56 -10.26
C GLU A 294 -9.34 40.50 -10.13
N ILE A 295 -8.25 40.21 -10.84
CA ILE A 295 -6.96 40.92 -10.67
C ILE A 295 -6.73 41.83 -11.86
N ASN A 296 -6.70 43.15 -11.61
CA ASN A 296 -6.39 44.13 -12.66
C ASN A 296 -4.95 43.98 -13.18
N ASN A 297 -4.81 43.93 -14.49
CA ASN A 297 -3.52 43.72 -15.18
C ASN A 297 -2.76 42.50 -14.65
N PRO A 298 -3.31 41.28 -14.75
CA PRO A 298 -2.73 40.10 -14.19
C PRO A 298 -1.54 39.60 -15.00
N GLU A 299 -0.46 39.23 -14.31
CA GLU A 299 0.62 38.40 -14.86
C GLU A 299 0.26 36.94 -14.55
N VAL A 300 0.23 36.07 -15.56
CA VAL A 300 -0.07 34.66 -15.41
C VAL A 300 1.21 33.84 -15.62
N THR A 301 1.57 33.05 -14.63
CA THR A 301 2.66 32.06 -14.71
C THR A 301 2.04 30.66 -14.68
N ARG A 302 2.41 29.77 -15.59
CA ARG A 302 2.05 28.34 -15.53
C ARG A 302 3.22 27.58 -14.93
N PHE A 303 2.94 26.77 -13.91
CA PHE A 303 3.90 25.82 -13.33
C PHE A 303 3.77 24.47 -14.06
N LYS A 304 4.87 23.98 -14.60
CA LYS A 304 4.95 22.65 -15.23
C LYS A 304 5.52 21.63 -14.26
N GLY A 305 6.48 22.04 -13.43
CA GLY A 305 7.10 21.19 -12.44
C GLY A 305 7.18 21.83 -11.06
N LEU A 306 7.31 21.01 -10.04
CA LEU A 306 7.40 21.42 -8.64
C LEU A 306 8.63 22.31 -8.38
N GLY A 307 9.71 22.10 -9.13
CA GLY A 307 10.94 22.89 -9.04
C GLY A 307 10.81 24.34 -9.51
N GLU A 308 9.73 24.69 -10.24
CA GLU A 308 9.46 26.05 -10.70
C GLU A 308 8.81 26.92 -9.60
N ILE A 309 8.32 26.29 -8.54
CA ILE A 309 7.72 26.98 -7.39
C ILE A 309 8.81 27.33 -6.40
N SER A 310 8.95 28.61 -6.05
CA SER A 310 9.98 29.02 -5.08
C SER A 310 9.72 28.39 -3.68
N PRO A 311 10.75 28.13 -2.88
CA PRO A 311 10.59 27.54 -1.55
C PRO A 311 9.62 28.32 -0.64
N LYS A 312 9.63 29.66 -0.73
CA LYS A 312 8.70 30.52 0.05
C LYS A 312 7.25 30.31 -0.35
N GLU A 313 6.98 30.14 -1.63
CA GLU A 313 5.65 29.84 -2.14
C GLU A 313 5.27 28.39 -1.80
N PHE A 314 6.22 27.46 -1.93
CA PHE A 314 5.99 26.04 -1.69
C PHE A 314 5.58 25.74 -0.25
N ALA A 315 6.14 26.47 0.74
CA ALA A 315 5.82 26.29 2.15
C ALA A 315 4.32 26.32 2.47
N GLN A 316 3.54 27.14 1.75
CA GLN A 316 2.09 27.18 1.96
C GLN A 316 1.37 25.94 1.38
N PHE A 317 1.91 25.31 0.33
CA PHE A 317 1.28 24.17 -0.35
C PHE A 317 1.57 22.83 0.33
N ILE A 318 2.60 22.75 1.17
CA ILE A 318 2.90 21.62 2.02
C ILE A 318 2.63 21.90 3.50
N GLY A 319 2.25 23.15 3.86
CA GLY A 319 1.88 23.61 5.19
C GLY A 319 0.35 23.72 5.34
N GLU A 320 -0.10 24.87 5.85
CA GLU A 320 -1.51 25.10 6.19
C GLU A 320 -2.50 24.98 5.03
N LYS A 321 -2.05 25.28 3.80
CA LYS A 321 -2.88 25.21 2.59
C LYS A 321 -2.68 23.93 1.79
N ILE A 322 -2.14 22.89 2.39
CA ILE A 322 -1.91 21.62 1.73
C ILE A 322 -3.23 21.04 1.19
N ARG A 323 -3.22 20.66 -0.08
CA ARG A 323 -4.32 19.93 -0.71
C ARG A 323 -3.87 18.51 -1.00
N LEU A 324 -4.56 17.54 -0.42
CA LEU A 324 -4.26 16.12 -0.56
C LEU A 324 -5.44 15.38 -1.16
N ILE A 325 -5.19 14.67 -2.25
CA ILE A 325 -6.15 13.74 -2.83
C ILE A 325 -5.85 12.37 -2.22
N ARG A 326 -6.79 11.83 -1.45
CA ARG A 326 -6.64 10.50 -0.87
C ARG A 326 -6.77 9.43 -1.95
N VAL A 327 -5.82 8.50 -1.97
CA VAL A 327 -5.93 7.29 -2.79
C VAL A 327 -6.98 6.39 -2.17
N ASN A 328 -7.99 6.00 -2.95
CA ASN A 328 -9.12 5.22 -2.48
C ASN A 328 -9.48 4.13 -3.49
N VAL A 329 -9.60 2.91 -3.00
CA VAL A 329 -9.97 1.73 -3.81
C VAL A 329 -11.43 1.30 -3.65
N ARG A 330 -12.21 1.98 -2.79
CA ARG A 330 -13.59 1.58 -2.45
C ARG A 330 -14.55 1.49 -3.65
N TYR A 331 -14.29 2.27 -4.68
CA TYR A 331 -15.11 2.33 -5.89
C TYR A 331 -14.57 1.47 -7.03
N ILE A 332 -13.43 0.82 -6.84
CA ILE A 332 -12.83 -0.06 -7.83
C ILE A 332 -13.30 -1.49 -7.55
N LYS A 333 -14.17 -2.02 -8.41
CA LYS A 333 -14.73 -3.38 -8.25
C LYS A 333 -13.64 -4.46 -8.27
N ASN A 334 -12.55 -4.23 -9.01
CA ASN A 334 -11.46 -5.19 -9.16
C ASN A 334 -10.12 -4.46 -9.37
N VAL A 335 -9.38 -4.23 -8.28
CA VAL A 335 -8.06 -3.57 -8.32
C VAL A 335 -7.06 -4.32 -9.20
N PRO A 336 -6.91 -5.67 -9.10
CA PRO A 336 -6.01 -6.42 -9.97
C PRO A 336 -6.32 -6.28 -11.46
N GLU A 337 -7.59 -6.25 -11.84
CA GLU A 337 -8.01 -6.09 -13.23
C GLU A 337 -7.72 -4.69 -13.76
N THR A 338 -8.00 -3.68 -12.96
CA THR A 338 -7.67 -2.28 -13.26
C THR A 338 -6.17 -2.10 -13.46
N LEU A 339 -5.36 -2.65 -12.56
CA LEU A 339 -3.89 -2.63 -12.70
C LEU A 339 -3.43 -3.39 -13.93
N ARG A 340 -4.04 -4.54 -14.26
CA ARG A 340 -3.74 -5.29 -15.48
C ARG A 340 -4.00 -4.45 -16.72
N PHE A 341 -5.12 -3.75 -16.75
CA PHE A 341 -5.48 -2.91 -17.89
C PHE A 341 -4.47 -1.77 -18.08
N TYR A 342 -4.20 -0.99 -17.03
CA TYR A 342 -3.34 0.20 -17.15
C TYR A 342 -1.83 -0.10 -17.13
N MET A 343 -1.39 -1.12 -16.39
CA MET A 343 0.03 -1.38 -16.12
C MET A 343 0.54 -2.71 -16.71
N GLY A 344 -0.36 -3.52 -17.28
CA GLY A 344 -0.03 -4.80 -17.92
C GLY A 344 0.53 -4.64 -19.35
N LYS A 345 0.65 -5.78 -20.07
CA LYS A 345 1.21 -5.84 -21.44
C LYS A 345 0.15 -5.71 -22.55
N ASN A 346 -1.07 -5.30 -22.23
CA ASN A 346 -2.22 -5.21 -23.13
C ASN A 346 -2.25 -3.90 -23.94
N THR A 347 -1.18 -3.58 -24.61
CA THR A 347 -1.04 -2.34 -25.43
C THR A 347 -2.15 -2.13 -26.47
N PRO A 348 -2.64 -3.15 -27.20
CA PRO A 348 -3.73 -2.98 -28.15
C PRO A 348 -5.02 -2.46 -27.50
N GLU A 349 -5.48 -3.11 -26.41
CA GLU A 349 -6.71 -2.71 -25.71
C GLU A 349 -6.63 -1.28 -25.17
N ARG A 350 -5.45 -0.86 -24.65
CA ARG A 350 -5.26 0.52 -24.19
C ARG A 350 -5.26 1.52 -25.33
N ARG A 351 -4.67 1.16 -26.48
CA ARG A 351 -4.72 2.01 -27.68
C ARG A 351 -6.16 2.22 -28.12
N ASP A 352 -6.92 1.14 -28.20
CA ASP A 352 -8.32 1.20 -28.64
C ASP A 352 -9.16 2.02 -27.65
N PHE A 353 -8.97 1.83 -26.34
CA PHE A 353 -9.58 2.66 -25.29
C PHE A 353 -9.23 4.16 -25.45
N ILE A 354 -7.97 4.49 -25.73
CA ILE A 354 -7.55 5.88 -25.96
C ILE A 354 -8.26 6.44 -27.19
N MET A 355 -8.30 5.70 -28.28
CA MET A 355 -8.95 6.14 -29.53
C MET A 355 -10.45 6.35 -29.37
N GLU A 356 -11.13 5.53 -28.57
CA GLU A 356 -12.56 5.64 -28.28
C GLU A 356 -12.89 6.82 -27.34
N ASN A 357 -11.96 7.23 -26.49
CA ASN A 357 -12.14 8.29 -25.49
C ASN A 357 -11.35 9.58 -25.79
N LEU A 358 -10.73 9.68 -26.97
CA LEU A 358 -10.09 10.91 -27.42
C LEU A 358 -11.19 11.89 -27.87
N ILE A 359 -11.39 12.94 -27.07
CA ILE A 359 -12.29 14.06 -27.35
C ILE A 359 -11.51 15.16 -28.08
#